data_8eab23c6b8da58b8ec692b14d8e928b1
#
_entry.id   8eab23c6b8da58b8ec692b14d8e928b1
#
_cell.length_a   1.000
_cell.length_b   1.000
_cell.length_c   1.000
_cell.angle_alpha   90.00
_cell.angle_beta   90.00
_cell.angle_gamma   90.00
#
_symmetry.space_group_name_H-M   'P 1'
#
loop_
_entity.id
_entity.type
_entity.pdbx_description
1 polymer ?
#
loop_
_entity_poly.entity_id
_entity_poly.type
_entity_poly.pdbx_seq_one_letter_code
_entity_poly.pdbx_strand_id
1 'polypeptide(L)'
;MNLYIGLLLVLAVVMGSVLGLIYFRRWLKTPDLAVQHDITDPYSQFVAMLFAVLLGFMVADAMQRFGDARMTVQQEASALGNVYRLAEGIGGEQQLKLRNLCKQYAKTVIEDEWPKMGNKQDSKEAWKVYRELWAECSHYEPTSTRQSNAQSALMDCMKAVGENRRLRVEALHSGLPVELWAVLFLGGGTTILFTYFFNAKNIKIQALMVGIVSLVICLNLFLLMTYDDPFYGDVMVTPSAFETQLKLYALD
;
A
#
# COMPACT_ATOMS: atom_id res chain seq x y z
N MET A 1 4.45 2.16 9.24
CA MET A 1 5.28 1.68 10.38
C MET A 1 6.70 2.17 10.15
N ASN A 2 7.41 2.65 11.18
CA ASN A 2 8.79 3.10 11.02
C ASN A 2 9.72 1.90 10.71
N LEU A 3 10.54 2.00 9.66
CA LEU A 3 11.43 0.95 9.17
C LEU A 3 12.34 0.38 10.29
N TYR A 4 12.89 1.27 11.13
CA TYR A 4 13.77 0.86 12.23
C TYR A 4 13.03 0.05 13.30
N ILE A 5 11.79 0.45 13.63
CA ILE A 5 10.95 -0.28 14.61
C ILE A 5 10.59 -1.66 14.05
N GLY A 6 10.26 -1.73 12.75
CA GLY A 6 9.98 -2.99 12.10
C GLY A 6 11.16 -3.97 12.12
N LEU A 7 12.36 -3.50 11.79
CA LEU A 7 13.58 -4.32 11.83
C LEU A 7 13.93 -4.76 13.26
N LEU A 8 13.75 -3.90 14.26
CA LEU A 8 13.93 -4.29 15.67
C LEU A 8 12.95 -5.37 16.09
N LEU A 9 11.69 -5.29 15.65
CA LEU A 9 10.67 -6.30 15.92
C LEU A 9 11.02 -7.63 15.26
N VAL A 10 11.49 -7.61 14.01
CA VAL A 10 12.00 -8.82 13.32
C VAL A 10 13.11 -9.47 14.13
N LEU A 11 14.11 -8.70 14.56
CA LEU A 11 15.22 -9.22 15.38
C LEU A 11 14.73 -9.78 16.72
N ALA A 12 13.76 -9.12 17.38
CA ALA A 12 13.18 -9.59 18.63
C ALA A 12 12.46 -10.93 18.47
N VAL A 13 11.68 -11.11 17.38
CA VAL A 13 10.99 -12.37 17.08
C VAL A 13 11.98 -13.49 16.75
N VAL A 14 13.04 -13.21 15.98
CA VAL A 14 14.11 -14.18 15.67
C VAL A 14 14.80 -14.63 16.95
N MET A 15 15.18 -13.69 17.82
CA MET A 15 15.77 -14.00 19.14
C MET A 15 14.79 -14.83 20.00
N GLY A 16 13.55 -14.44 20.04
CA GLY A 16 12.48 -15.18 20.75
C GLY A 16 12.32 -16.61 20.22
N SER A 17 12.39 -16.82 18.91
CA SER A 17 12.31 -18.16 18.30
C SER A 17 13.51 -19.04 18.69
N VAL A 18 14.72 -18.48 18.72
CA VAL A 18 15.93 -19.20 19.15
C VAL A 18 15.87 -19.52 20.65
N LEU A 19 15.44 -18.59 21.49
CA LEU A 19 15.25 -18.82 22.92
C LEU A 19 14.14 -19.85 23.19
N GLY A 20 13.06 -19.78 22.41
CA GLY A 20 11.97 -20.74 22.42
C GLY A 20 12.45 -22.17 22.13
N LEU A 21 13.32 -22.35 21.14
CA LEU A 21 13.97 -23.65 20.85
C LEU A 21 14.76 -24.18 22.07
N ILE A 22 15.56 -23.32 22.71
CA ILE A 22 16.38 -23.72 23.88
C ILE A 22 15.48 -24.14 25.05
N TYR A 23 14.41 -23.38 25.29
CA TYR A 23 13.43 -23.71 26.32
C TYR A 23 12.68 -25.02 26.00
N PHE A 24 12.21 -25.18 24.78
CA PHE A 24 11.51 -26.38 24.30
C PHE A 24 12.36 -27.65 24.46
N ARG A 25 13.65 -27.60 24.09
CA ARG A 25 14.57 -28.73 24.31
C ARG A 25 14.84 -29.06 25.78
N ARG A 26 14.86 -28.05 26.68
CA ARG A 26 15.01 -28.28 28.12
C ARG A 26 13.78 -28.92 28.75
N TRP A 27 12.59 -28.54 28.22
CA TRP A 27 11.31 -29.01 28.77
C TRP A 27 11.01 -30.44 28.34
N LEU A 28 11.24 -30.79 27.07
CA LEU A 28 10.87 -32.11 26.53
C LEU A 28 11.84 -33.23 26.88
N LYS A 29 13.04 -33.02 27.45
CA LYS A 29 14.03 -33.98 27.96
C LYS A 29 14.10 -35.36 27.21
N THR A 30 13.69 -35.46 25.95
CA THR A 30 13.44 -36.72 25.27
C THR A 30 14.59 -37.09 24.32
N PRO A 31 15.21 -38.30 24.54
CA PRO A 31 16.13 -38.87 23.57
C PRO A 31 15.42 -39.39 22.30
N ASP A 32 14.09 -39.59 22.34
CA ASP A 32 13.31 -40.29 21.31
C ASP A 32 12.82 -39.46 20.11
N LEU A 33 13.06 -38.16 20.09
CA LEU A 33 12.67 -37.31 18.93
C LEU A 33 13.37 -37.74 17.63
N ALA A 34 14.52 -38.43 17.70
CA ALA A 34 15.24 -38.92 16.53
C ALA A 34 14.49 -40.03 15.79
N VAL A 35 13.61 -40.78 16.45
CA VAL A 35 12.83 -41.87 15.85
C VAL A 35 11.61 -41.36 15.08
N GLN A 36 11.17 -40.11 15.35
CA GLN A 36 9.95 -39.54 14.77
C GLN A 36 10.21 -38.68 13.52
N HIS A 37 11.47 -38.54 13.08
CA HIS A 37 11.82 -37.70 11.90
C HIS A 37 11.10 -38.15 10.63
N ASP A 38 11.00 -39.46 10.39
CA ASP A 38 10.38 -40.01 9.18
C ASP A 38 8.90 -39.66 9.04
N ILE A 39 8.24 -39.30 10.17
CA ILE A 39 6.82 -38.93 10.20
C ILE A 39 6.68 -37.40 10.19
N THR A 40 7.48 -36.68 10.97
CA THR A 40 7.35 -35.22 11.11
C THR A 40 7.81 -34.43 9.89
N ASP A 41 8.80 -34.93 9.16
CA ASP A 41 9.38 -34.25 7.99
C ASP A 41 8.35 -34.01 6.88
N PRO A 42 7.57 -35.00 6.40
CA PRO A 42 6.58 -34.77 5.35
C PRO A 42 5.49 -33.77 5.76
N TYR A 43 5.01 -33.85 7.02
CA TYR A 43 3.98 -32.92 7.51
C TYR A 43 4.48 -31.49 7.62
N SER A 44 5.70 -31.31 8.13
CA SER A 44 6.31 -29.99 8.25
C SER A 44 6.54 -29.34 6.90
N GLN A 45 7.01 -30.12 5.91
CA GLN A 45 7.20 -29.64 4.54
C GLN A 45 5.88 -29.24 3.88
N PHE A 46 4.82 -30.02 4.08
CA PHE A 46 3.51 -29.72 3.54
C PHE A 46 2.94 -28.42 4.10
N VAL A 47 3.01 -28.24 5.45
CA VAL A 47 2.54 -27.03 6.11
C VAL A 47 3.37 -25.82 5.68
N ALA A 48 4.70 -25.94 5.66
CA ALA A 48 5.59 -24.88 5.23
C ALA A 48 5.34 -24.46 3.77
N MET A 49 5.09 -25.43 2.88
CA MET A 49 4.77 -25.16 1.47
C MET A 49 3.45 -24.41 1.32
N LEU A 50 2.38 -24.86 2.00
CA LEU A 50 1.10 -24.15 1.97
C LEU A 50 1.22 -22.72 2.49
N PHE A 51 1.94 -22.54 3.60
CA PHE A 51 2.18 -21.23 4.18
C PHE A 51 3.00 -20.32 3.24
N ALA A 52 4.06 -20.85 2.62
CA ALA A 52 4.90 -20.09 1.70
C ALA A 52 4.11 -19.61 0.46
N VAL A 53 3.25 -20.46 -0.10
CA VAL A 53 2.36 -20.10 -1.23
C VAL A 53 1.39 -19.00 -0.81
N LEU A 54 0.72 -19.15 0.33
CA LEU A 54 -0.20 -18.14 0.87
C LEU A 54 0.51 -16.80 1.09
N LEU A 55 1.65 -16.83 1.79
CA LEU A 55 2.43 -15.63 2.08
C LEU A 55 2.90 -14.93 0.80
N GLY A 56 3.37 -15.72 -0.19
CA GLY A 56 3.79 -15.19 -1.49
C GLY A 56 2.66 -14.48 -2.23
N PHE A 57 1.45 -15.05 -2.25
CA PHE A 57 0.28 -14.39 -2.84
C PHE A 57 -0.12 -13.11 -2.10
N MET A 58 -0.07 -13.11 -0.78
CA MET A 58 -0.41 -11.91 0.02
C MET A 58 0.59 -10.78 -0.20
N VAL A 59 1.88 -11.09 -0.29
CA VAL A 59 2.91 -10.08 -0.61
C VAL A 59 2.71 -9.53 -2.03
N ALA A 60 2.46 -10.39 -3.01
CA ALA A 60 2.22 -9.97 -4.39
C ALA A 60 0.96 -9.08 -4.50
N ASP A 61 -0.14 -9.45 -3.84
CA ASP A 61 -1.38 -8.68 -3.79
C ASP A 61 -1.17 -7.31 -3.14
N ALA A 62 -0.48 -7.24 -2.00
CA ALA A 62 -0.18 -5.96 -1.34
C ALA A 62 0.67 -5.04 -2.22
N MET A 63 1.70 -5.58 -2.89
CA MET A 63 2.52 -4.81 -3.83
C MET A 63 1.72 -4.32 -5.05
N GLN A 64 0.79 -5.14 -5.55
CA GLN A 64 -0.09 -4.72 -6.64
C GLN A 64 -1.02 -3.60 -6.20
N ARG A 65 -1.71 -3.73 -5.07
CA ARG A 65 -2.59 -2.67 -4.52
C ARG A 65 -1.83 -1.36 -4.30
N PHE A 66 -0.59 -1.43 -3.83
CA PHE A 66 0.28 -0.26 -3.70
C PHE A 66 0.59 0.37 -5.07
N GLY A 67 0.89 -0.46 -6.08
CA GLY A 67 1.12 -0.03 -7.47
C GLY A 67 -0.12 0.63 -8.08
N ASP A 68 -1.30 0.05 -7.87
CA ASP A 68 -2.58 0.56 -8.36
C ASP A 68 -2.93 1.90 -7.69
N ALA A 69 -2.74 2.03 -6.38
CA ALA A 69 -2.92 3.30 -5.67
C ALA A 69 -1.99 4.40 -6.22
N ARG A 70 -0.71 4.06 -6.49
CA ARG A 70 0.24 4.99 -7.11
C ARG A 70 -0.19 5.40 -8.51
N MET A 71 -0.66 4.46 -9.31
CA MET A 71 -1.14 4.72 -10.68
C MET A 71 -2.38 5.60 -10.66
N THR A 72 -3.33 5.36 -9.75
CA THR A 72 -4.54 6.17 -9.56
C THR A 72 -4.20 7.62 -9.26
N VAL A 73 -3.23 7.88 -8.37
CA VAL A 73 -2.73 9.24 -8.08
C VAL A 73 -2.15 9.92 -9.31
N GLN A 74 -1.37 9.19 -10.11
CA GLN A 74 -0.79 9.73 -11.34
C GLN A 74 -1.86 10.06 -12.38
N GLN A 75 -2.86 9.20 -12.52
CA GLN A 75 -3.97 9.40 -13.46
C GLN A 75 -4.85 10.58 -13.04
N GLU A 76 -5.14 10.76 -11.75
CA GLU A 76 -5.89 11.90 -11.23
C GLU A 76 -5.17 13.22 -11.53
N ALA A 77 -3.87 13.29 -11.20
CA ALA A 77 -3.06 14.48 -11.47
C ALA A 77 -2.92 14.76 -12.96
N SER A 78 -2.78 13.73 -13.79
CA SER A 78 -2.72 13.86 -15.26
C SER A 78 -4.04 14.35 -15.84
N ALA A 79 -5.17 13.82 -15.40
CA ALA A 79 -6.49 14.27 -15.83
C ALA A 79 -6.73 15.74 -15.43
N LEU A 80 -6.35 16.14 -14.21
CA LEU A 80 -6.38 17.55 -13.79
C LEU A 80 -5.52 18.45 -14.68
N GLY A 81 -4.32 17.97 -15.05
CA GLY A 81 -3.45 18.68 -16.00
C GLY A 81 -4.08 18.85 -17.38
N ASN A 82 -4.88 17.87 -17.83
CA ASN A 82 -5.64 17.98 -19.07
C ASN A 82 -6.77 19.02 -18.95
N VAL A 83 -7.49 19.07 -17.83
CA VAL A 83 -8.49 20.13 -17.58
C VAL A 83 -7.85 21.50 -17.68
N TYR A 84 -6.69 21.70 -17.03
CA TYR A 84 -5.95 22.96 -17.05
C TYR A 84 -5.58 23.41 -18.49
N ARG A 85 -5.08 22.48 -19.31
CA ARG A 85 -4.69 22.76 -20.69
C ARG A 85 -5.91 23.00 -21.61
N LEU A 86 -6.94 22.18 -21.49
CA LEU A 86 -8.15 22.29 -22.29
C LEU A 86 -8.95 23.55 -21.99
N ALA A 87 -8.80 24.16 -20.81
CA ALA A 87 -9.39 25.46 -20.49
C ALA A 87 -9.00 26.57 -21.49
N GLU A 88 -7.86 26.45 -22.18
CA GLU A 88 -7.46 27.34 -23.27
C GLU A 88 -8.46 27.35 -24.44
N GLY A 89 -9.09 26.20 -24.71
CA GLY A 89 -10.12 26.07 -25.74
C GLY A 89 -11.41 26.84 -25.41
N ILE A 90 -11.67 27.12 -24.16
CA ILE A 90 -12.77 27.94 -23.67
C ILE A 90 -12.45 29.42 -23.85
N GLY A 91 -11.26 29.85 -23.41
CA GLY A 91 -10.79 31.23 -23.51
C GLY A 91 -11.41 32.20 -22.47
N GLY A 92 -10.95 33.44 -22.51
CA GLY A 92 -11.50 34.54 -21.74
C GLY A 92 -11.38 34.39 -20.23
N GLU A 93 -12.30 34.99 -19.50
CA GLU A 93 -12.34 34.96 -18.01
C GLU A 93 -12.56 33.53 -17.46
N GLN A 94 -13.35 32.73 -18.17
CA GLN A 94 -13.63 31.36 -17.79
C GLN A 94 -12.39 30.47 -17.81
N GLN A 95 -11.49 30.66 -18.78
CA GLN A 95 -10.19 29.97 -18.80
C GLN A 95 -9.39 30.25 -17.53
N LEU A 96 -9.31 31.51 -17.10
CA LEU A 96 -8.58 31.91 -15.90
C LEU A 96 -9.19 31.29 -14.65
N LYS A 97 -10.52 31.28 -14.57
CA LYS A 97 -11.23 30.68 -13.45
C LYS A 97 -10.99 29.19 -13.34
N LEU A 98 -11.11 28.46 -14.45
CA LEU A 98 -10.85 27.00 -14.51
C LEU A 98 -9.39 26.68 -14.12
N ARG A 99 -8.43 27.44 -14.67
CA ARG A 99 -6.99 27.27 -14.35
C ARG A 99 -6.71 27.53 -12.87
N ASN A 100 -7.33 28.55 -12.27
CA ASN A 100 -7.18 28.85 -10.85
C ASN A 100 -7.78 27.74 -9.99
N LEU A 101 -8.94 27.19 -10.33
CA LEU A 101 -9.55 26.08 -9.61
C LEU A 101 -8.70 24.80 -9.71
N CYS A 102 -8.07 24.52 -10.86
CA CYS A 102 -7.13 23.40 -10.99
C CYS A 102 -5.93 23.58 -10.05
N LYS A 103 -5.34 24.79 -9.98
CA LYS A 103 -4.25 25.11 -9.05
C LYS A 103 -4.70 24.92 -7.61
N GLN A 104 -5.87 25.44 -7.26
CA GLN A 104 -6.45 25.34 -5.90
C GLN A 104 -6.71 23.87 -5.54
N TYR A 105 -7.29 23.07 -6.45
CA TYR A 105 -7.52 21.64 -6.21
C TYR A 105 -6.21 20.90 -5.92
N ALA A 106 -5.21 21.04 -6.80
CA ALA A 106 -3.91 20.38 -6.60
C ALA A 106 -3.27 20.78 -5.27
N LYS A 107 -3.32 22.07 -4.91
CA LYS A 107 -2.80 22.58 -3.64
C LYS A 107 -3.55 22.01 -2.43
N THR A 108 -4.89 21.98 -2.49
CA THR A 108 -5.72 21.42 -1.41
C THR A 108 -5.50 19.93 -1.24
N VAL A 109 -5.31 19.18 -2.33
CA VAL A 109 -4.95 17.75 -2.26
C VAL A 109 -3.62 17.57 -1.53
N ILE A 110 -2.59 18.36 -1.86
CA ILE A 110 -1.25 18.24 -1.24
C ILE A 110 -1.26 18.66 0.23
N GLU A 111 -1.86 19.82 0.54
CA GLU A 111 -1.70 20.48 1.84
C GLU A 111 -2.74 20.03 2.88
N ASP A 112 -3.94 19.63 2.44
CA ASP A 112 -5.04 19.26 3.35
C ASP A 112 -5.42 17.76 3.24
N GLU A 113 -5.63 17.25 2.04
CA GLU A 113 -6.09 15.86 1.89
C GLU A 113 -4.99 14.86 2.18
N TRP A 114 -3.75 15.07 1.67
CA TRP A 114 -2.65 14.11 1.86
C TRP A 114 -2.32 13.83 3.32
N PRO A 115 -2.16 14.85 4.20
CA PRO A 115 -1.94 14.60 5.63
C PRO A 115 -3.08 13.86 6.31
N LYS A 116 -4.33 14.06 5.87
CA LYS A 116 -5.51 13.37 6.41
C LYS A 116 -5.57 11.91 5.98
N MET A 117 -5.14 11.61 4.75
CA MET A 117 -5.10 10.24 4.21
C MET A 117 -4.21 9.32 5.06
N GLY A 118 -3.11 9.82 5.62
CA GLY A 118 -2.30 9.08 6.59
C GLY A 118 -3.04 8.62 7.84
N ASN A 119 -4.17 9.27 8.16
CA ASN A 119 -5.08 8.90 9.25
C ASN A 119 -6.38 8.24 8.75
N LYS A 120 -6.39 7.75 7.51
CA LYS A 120 -7.54 7.13 6.84
C LYS A 120 -8.77 8.05 6.76
N GLN A 121 -8.53 9.33 6.56
CA GLN A 121 -9.58 10.35 6.44
C GLN A 121 -9.49 11.03 5.07
N ASP A 122 -10.64 11.34 4.49
CA ASP A 122 -10.76 12.17 3.29
C ASP A 122 -10.88 13.68 3.66
N SER A 123 -10.70 14.53 2.65
CA SER A 123 -10.84 15.98 2.81
C SER A 123 -12.17 16.49 2.27
N LYS A 124 -12.97 17.11 3.15
CA LYS A 124 -14.18 17.82 2.74
C LYS A 124 -13.86 19.06 1.89
N GLU A 125 -12.71 19.70 2.15
CA GLU A 125 -12.28 20.90 1.41
C GLU A 125 -11.85 20.53 -0.01
N ALA A 126 -11.07 19.45 -0.19
CA ALA A 126 -10.73 18.95 -1.52
C ALA A 126 -11.98 18.54 -2.32
N TRP A 127 -12.97 17.92 -1.66
CA TRP A 127 -14.25 17.61 -2.27
C TRP A 127 -15.04 18.85 -2.68
N LYS A 128 -15.01 19.94 -1.87
CA LYS A 128 -15.64 21.20 -2.19
C LYS A 128 -15.02 21.84 -3.43
N VAL A 129 -13.69 21.95 -3.48
CA VAL A 129 -12.98 22.52 -4.64
C VAL A 129 -13.22 21.67 -5.90
N TYR A 130 -13.24 20.34 -5.80
CA TYR A 130 -13.60 19.47 -6.91
C TYR A 130 -15.01 19.77 -7.44
N ARG A 131 -16.01 19.93 -6.55
CA ARG A 131 -17.38 20.27 -6.96
C ARG A 131 -17.50 21.63 -7.61
N GLU A 132 -16.75 22.61 -7.13
CA GLU A 132 -16.68 23.94 -7.75
C GLU A 132 -16.10 23.86 -9.15
N LEU A 133 -15.00 23.13 -9.34
CA LEU A 133 -14.39 22.90 -10.64
C LEU A 133 -15.35 22.17 -11.59
N TRP A 134 -16.05 21.14 -11.10
CA TRP A 134 -17.07 20.43 -11.85
C TRP A 134 -18.21 21.34 -12.31
N ALA A 135 -18.72 22.17 -11.41
CA ALA A 135 -19.81 23.11 -11.68
C ALA A 135 -19.41 24.13 -12.78
N GLU A 136 -18.19 24.67 -12.69
CA GLU A 136 -17.68 25.60 -13.70
C GLU A 136 -17.53 24.98 -15.09
N CYS A 137 -17.13 23.69 -15.15
CA CYS A 137 -17.07 22.97 -16.42
C CYS A 137 -18.46 22.65 -16.98
N SER A 138 -19.40 22.23 -16.11
CA SER A 138 -20.72 21.74 -16.54
C SER A 138 -21.73 22.84 -16.84
N HIS A 139 -21.65 24.01 -16.16
CA HIS A 139 -22.55 25.12 -16.39
C HIS A 139 -22.06 26.09 -17.48
N TYR A 140 -20.89 25.85 -18.04
CA TYR A 140 -20.38 26.66 -19.15
C TYR A 140 -21.25 26.47 -20.39
N GLU A 141 -21.70 27.60 -20.97
CA GLU A 141 -22.48 27.60 -22.21
C GLU A 141 -21.59 28.02 -23.39
N PRO A 142 -21.21 27.07 -24.28
CA PRO A 142 -20.34 27.36 -25.41
C PRO A 142 -21.06 28.18 -26.48
N THR A 143 -20.39 29.20 -26.99
CA THR A 143 -20.88 30.07 -28.09
C THR A 143 -20.32 29.70 -29.45
N SER A 144 -19.38 28.75 -29.55
CA SER A 144 -18.78 28.29 -30.79
C SER A 144 -18.55 26.78 -30.77
N THR A 145 -18.44 26.16 -31.93
CA THR A 145 -18.10 24.74 -32.09
C THR A 145 -16.78 24.38 -31.41
N ARG A 146 -15.78 25.28 -31.47
CA ARG A 146 -14.51 25.08 -30.75
C ARG A 146 -14.71 24.95 -29.23
N GLN A 147 -15.50 25.86 -28.66
CA GLN A 147 -15.79 25.85 -27.24
C GLN A 147 -16.63 24.63 -26.80
N SER A 148 -17.58 24.21 -27.66
CA SER A 148 -18.38 23.00 -27.43
C SER A 148 -17.49 21.76 -27.40
N ASN A 149 -16.56 21.61 -28.33
CA ASN A 149 -15.61 20.50 -28.34
C ASN A 149 -14.67 20.54 -27.12
N ALA A 150 -14.20 21.72 -26.74
CA ALA A 150 -13.36 21.89 -25.56
C ALA A 150 -14.12 21.55 -24.28
N GLN A 151 -15.37 21.97 -24.13
CA GLN A 151 -16.22 21.61 -22.98
C GLN A 151 -16.46 20.11 -22.90
N SER A 152 -16.75 19.45 -24.02
CA SER A 152 -16.93 17.98 -24.01
C SER A 152 -15.68 17.26 -23.51
N ALA A 153 -14.50 17.65 -24.04
CA ALA A 153 -13.20 17.10 -23.60
C ALA A 153 -12.89 17.41 -22.12
N LEU A 154 -13.23 18.63 -21.65
CA LEU A 154 -13.10 19.02 -20.23
C LEU A 154 -13.96 18.11 -19.35
N MET A 155 -15.21 17.85 -19.72
CA MET A 155 -16.11 17.00 -18.95
C MET A 155 -15.59 15.56 -18.86
N ASP A 156 -15.00 15.03 -19.93
CA ASP A 156 -14.41 13.69 -19.90
C ASP A 156 -13.17 13.64 -18.98
N CYS A 157 -12.33 14.69 -19.01
CA CYS A 157 -11.23 14.79 -18.06
C CYS A 157 -11.72 14.95 -16.62
N MET A 158 -12.78 15.73 -16.39
CA MET A 158 -13.36 15.90 -15.04
C MET A 158 -13.95 14.61 -14.48
N LYS A 159 -14.59 13.78 -15.32
CA LYS A 159 -15.01 12.43 -14.95
C LYS A 159 -13.81 11.59 -14.50
N ALA A 160 -12.70 11.63 -15.27
CA ALA A 160 -11.49 10.91 -14.92
C ALA A 160 -10.86 11.41 -13.61
N VAL A 161 -10.85 12.74 -13.33
CA VAL A 161 -10.41 13.29 -12.04
C VAL A 161 -11.28 12.72 -10.91
N GLY A 162 -12.61 12.75 -11.06
CA GLY A 162 -13.55 12.28 -10.03
C GLY A 162 -13.44 10.78 -9.77
N GLU A 163 -13.31 9.98 -10.83
CA GLU A 163 -13.16 8.53 -10.72
C GLU A 163 -11.85 8.15 -10.02
N ASN A 164 -10.73 8.71 -10.45
CA ASN A 164 -9.43 8.43 -9.82
C ASN A 164 -9.38 8.95 -8.38
N ARG A 165 -9.99 10.12 -8.08
CA ARG A 165 -10.11 10.57 -6.70
C ARG A 165 -10.92 9.58 -5.85
N ARG A 166 -12.03 9.08 -6.36
CA ARG A 166 -12.83 8.06 -5.65
C ARG A 166 -12.01 6.80 -5.38
N LEU A 167 -11.30 6.28 -6.38
CA LEU A 167 -10.45 5.10 -6.25
C LEU A 167 -9.31 5.34 -5.25
N ARG A 168 -8.70 6.54 -5.24
CA ARG A 168 -7.66 6.92 -4.27
C ARG A 168 -8.19 6.95 -2.84
N VAL A 169 -9.39 7.50 -2.62
CA VAL A 169 -10.03 7.52 -1.30
C VAL A 169 -10.45 6.11 -0.87
N GLU A 170 -10.95 5.28 -1.79
CA GLU A 170 -11.28 3.89 -1.53
C GLU A 170 -10.05 3.07 -1.12
N ALA A 171 -8.90 3.34 -1.73
CA ALA A 171 -7.62 2.69 -1.40
C ALA A 171 -7.15 2.95 0.04
N LEU A 172 -7.68 3.95 0.76
CA LEU A 172 -7.41 4.17 2.20
C LEU A 172 -7.89 3.00 3.07
N HIS A 173 -8.89 2.25 2.59
CA HIS A 173 -9.52 1.16 3.33
C HIS A 173 -9.25 -0.22 2.73
N SER A 174 -8.36 -0.30 1.74
CA SER A 174 -8.06 -1.53 0.99
C SER A 174 -7.02 -2.44 1.64
N GLY A 175 -6.64 -2.22 2.91
CA GLY A 175 -5.70 -3.07 3.64
C GLY A 175 -6.20 -4.51 3.83
N LEU A 176 -5.28 -5.42 4.19
CA LEU A 176 -5.60 -6.81 4.48
C LEU A 176 -6.56 -6.93 5.67
N PRO A 177 -7.63 -7.75 5.55
CA PRO A 177 -8.51 -8.06 6.66
C PRO A 177 -7.77 -8.67 7.85
N VAL A 178 -8.27 -8.40 9.07
CA VAL A 178 -7.66 -8.89 10.33
C VAL A 178 -7.58 -10.41 10.36
N GLU A 179 -8.54 -11.09 9.74
CA GLU A 179 -8.60 -12.55 9.64
C GLU A 179 -7.41 -13.11 8.86
N LEU A 180 -7.02 -12.46 7.75
CA LEU A 180 -5.85 -12.87 6.97
C LEU A 180 -4.55 -12.64 7.74
N TRP A 181 -4.44 -11.55 8.49
CA TRP A 181 -3.33 -11.32 9.40
C TRP A 181 -3.22 -12.41 10.46
N ALA A 182 -4.35 -12.82 11.06
CA ALA A 182 -4.38 -13.92 12.04
C ALA A 182 -3.87 -15.23 11.41
N VAL A 183 -4.31 -15.58 10.19
CA VAL A 183 -3.85 -16.78 9.47
C VAL A 183 -2.35 -16.71 9.19
N LEU A 184 -1.83 -15.55 8.77
CA LEU A 184 -0.41 -15.37 8.48
C LEU A 184 0.46 -15.50 9.73
N PHE A 185 0.06 -14.91 10.86
CA PHE A 185 0.80 -15.05 12.12
C PHE A 185 0.76 -16.47 12.68
N LEU A 186 -0.42 -17.12 12.63
CA LEU A 186 -0.57 -18.51 13.06
C LEU A 186 0.23 -19.46 12.16
N GLY A 187 0.15 -19.30 10.85
CA GLY A 187 0.88 -20.11 9.88
C GLY A 187 2.40 -19.96 10.03
N GLY A 188 2.88 -18.72 10.16
CA GLY A 188 4.30 -18.44 10.41
C GLY A 188 4.77 -19.01 11.74
N GLY A 189 4.01 -18.81 12.82
CA GLY A 189 4.29 -19.38 14.15
C GLY A 189 4.32 -20.90 14.13
N THR A 190 3.35 -21.54 13.48
CA THR A 190 3.30 -23.00 13.32
C THR A 190 4.50 -23.52 12.54
N THR A 191 4.88 -22.84 11.45
CA THR A 191 6.06 -23.21 10.64
C THR A 191 7.33 -23.13 11.48
N ILE A 192 7.51 -22.07 12.28
CA ILE A 192 8.64 -21.94 13.20
C ILE A 192 8.60 -23.05 14.27
N LEU A 193 7.42 -23.33 14.83
CA LEU A 193 7.26 -24.38 15.84
C LEU A 193 7.68 -25.75 15.31
N PHE A 194 7.33 -26.10 14.06
CA PHE A 194 7.76 -27.35 13.45
C PHE A 194 9.29 -27.49 13.38
N THR A 195 10.03 -26.37 13.24
CA THR A 195 11.51 -26.43 13.24
C THR A 195 12.10 -26.91 14.56
N TYR A 196 11.35 -26.83 15.69
CA TYR A 196 11.82 -27.30 16.98
C TYR A 196 11.81 -28.83 17.11
N PHE A 197 10.99 -29.51 16.32
CA PHE A 197 10.92 -30.97 16.31
C PHE A 197 12.08 -31.62 15.55
N PHE A 198 12.81 -30.86 14.72
CA PHE A 198 14.04 -31.36 14.09
C PHE A 198 15.17 -31.48 15.12
N ASN A 199 15.59 -32.71 15.42
CA ASN A 199 16.63 -32.95 16.42
C ASN A 199 18.01 -32.99 15.80
N ALA A 200 18.68 -31.84 15.62
CA ALA A 200 20.07 -31.83 15.23
C ALA A 200 20.98 -32.21 16.42
N LYS A 201 22.03 -33.02 16.16
CA LYS A 201 23.01 -33.41 17.17
C LYS A 201 23.69 -32.19 17.84
N ASN A 202 23.86 -31.10 17.07
CA ASN A 202 24.47 -29.85 17.53
C ASN A 202 23.41 -28.76 17.67
N ILE A 203 23.11 -28.34 18.90
CA ILE A 203 22.14 -27.29 19.21
C ILE A 203 22.48 -25.95 18.55
N LYS A 204 23.78 -25.63 18.36
CA LYS A 204 24.20 -24.38 17.71
C LYS A 204 23.79 -24.34 16.25
N ILE A 205 23.93 -25.48 15.55
CA ILE A 205 23.53 -25.61 14.15
C ILE A 205 22.00 -25.49 14.07
N GLN A 206 21.26 -26.18 14.94
CA GLN A 206 19.79 -26.07 14.95
C GLN A 206 19.31 -24.64 15.26
N ALA A 207 19.91 -23.96 16.24
CA ALA A 207 19.61 -22.58 16.57
C ALA A 207 19.84 -21.64 15.38
N LEU A 208 20.94 -21.86 14.63
CA LEU A 208 21.21 -21.11 13.41
C LEU A 208 20.15 -21.35 12.34
N MET A 209 19.75 -22.61 12.11
CA MET A 209 18.71 -22.95 11.12
C MET A 209 17.35 -22.35 11.50
N VAL A 210 16.93 -22.47 12.77
CA VAL A 210 15.70 -21.84 13.29
C VAL A 210 15.75 -20.33 13.14
N GLY A 211 16.90 -19.71 13.44
CA GLY A 211 17.11 -18.28 13.28
C GLY A 211 16.93 -17.83 11.81
N ILE A 212 17.52 -18.57 10.86
CA ILE A 212 17.40 -18.25 9.42
C ILE A 212 15.95 -18.40 8.95
N VAL A 213 15.26 -19.48 9.29
CA VAL A 213 13.85 -19.69 8.90
C VAL A 213 12.96 -18.60 9.49
N SER A 214 13.11 -18.31 10.78
CA SER A 214 12.37 -17.24 11.45
C SER A 214 12.63 -15.87 10.82
N LEU A 215 13.90 -15.58 10.47
CA LEU A 215 14.29 -14.34 9.82
C LEU A 215 13.59 -14.18 8.45
N VAL A 216 13.60 -15.22 7.61
CA VAL A 216 12.97 -15.17 6.29
C VAL A 216 11.46 -14.95 6.41
N ILE A 217 10.79 -15.67 7.31
CA ILE A 217 9.35 -15.50 7.56
C ILE A 217 9.06 -14.06 8.04
N CYS A 218 9.78 -13.57 9.04
CA CYS A 218 9.58 -12.25 9.60
C CYS A 218 9.86 -11.13 8.58
N LEU A 219 10.89 -11.27 7.73
CA LEU A 219 11.17 -10.31 6.67
C LEU A 219 10.04 -10.25 5.63
N ASN A 220 9.45 -11.39 5.26
CA ASN A 220 8.31 -11.40 4.34
C ASN A 220 7.05 -10.78 4.98
N LEU A 221 6.78 -11.08 6.26
CA LEU A 221 5.68 -10.44 6.99
C LEU A 221 5.92 -8.92 7.14
N PHE A 222 7.15 -8.50 7.38
CA PHE A 222 7.53 -7.11 7.45
C PHE A 222 7.35 -6.40 6.09
N LEU A 223 7.75 -7.05 4.99
CA LEU A 223 7.53 -6.56 3.64
C LEU A 223 6.02 -6.38 3.37
N LEU A 224 5.21 -7.37 3.73
CA LEU A 224 3.76 -7.30 3.61
C LEU A 224 3.18 -6.11 4.40
N MET A 225 3.58 -5.93 5.67
CA MET A 225 3.15 -4.79 6.49
C MET A 225 3.56 -3.44 5.91
N THR A 226 4.68 -3.39 5.19
CA THR A 226 5.19 -2.15 4.59
C THR A 226 4.35 -1.72 3.39
N TYR A 227 3.81 -2.66 2.61
CA TYR A 227 3.02 -2.39 1.41
C TYR A 227 1.50 -2.49 1.62
N ASP A 228 1.05 -2.92 2.79
CA ASP A 228 -0.38 -3.12 3.08
C ASP A 228 -1.17 -1.80 3.13
N ASP A 229 -0.54 -0.70 3.55
CA ASP A 229 -1.16 0.63 3.57
C ASP A 229 -0.41 1.58 2.63
N PRO A 230 -0.98 1.92 1.45
CA PRO A 230 -0.28 2.70 0.45
C PRO A 230 -0.07 4.17 0.83
N PHE A 231 -0.77 4.71 1.82
CA PHE A 231 -0.70 6.14 2.19
C PHE A 231 -0.13 6.39 3.59
N TYR A 232 0.37 5.34 4.26
CA TYR A 232 0.92 5.46 5.60
C TYR A 232 2.24 4.70 5.75
N GLY A 233 3.20 5.29 6.46
CA GLY A 233 4.50 4.69 6.77
C GLY A 233 5.66 5.33 6.02
N ASP A 234 6.87 4.72 6.16
CA ASP A 234 8.09 5.23 5.51
C ASP A 234 8.10 4.96 3.99
N VAL A 235 7.44 3.91 3.56
CA VAL A 235 7.19 3.58 2.15
C VAL A 235 5.74 3.88 1.86
N MET A 236 5.48 5.01 1.22
CA MET A 236 4.12 5.45 0.90
C MET A 236 4.06 6.11 -0.48
N VAL A 237 2.88 6.13 -1.07
CA VAL A 237 2.59 6.93 -2.26
C VAL A 237 2.59 8.40 -1.85
N THR A 238 3.36 9.23 -2.57
CA THR A 238 3.52 10.67 -2.29
C THR A 238 2.68 11.51 -3.25
N PRO A 239 2.35 12.79 -2.91
CA PRO A 239 1.61 13.69 -3.78
C PRO A 239 2.45 14.24 -4.95
N SER A 240 3.60 13.66 -5.25
CA SER A 240 4.58 14.16 -6.23
C SER A 240 3.99 14.41 -7.64
N ALA A 241 2.95 13.65 -8.02
CA ALA A 241 2.27 13.87 -9.30
C ALA A 241 1.54 15.23 -9.32
N PHE A 242 0.88 15.60 -8.23
CA PHE A 242 0.23 16.92 -8.08
C PHE A 242 1.24 18.05 -7.95
N GLU A 243 2.35 17.84 -7.23
CA GLU A 243 3.46 18.81 -7.15
C GLU A 243 4.05 19.10 -8.52
N THR A 244 4.20 18.05 -9.35
CA THR A 244 4.66 18.19 -10.73
C THR A 244 3.69 19.01 -11.55
N GLN A 245 2.37 18.80 -11.44
CA GLN A 245 1.38 19.61 -12.14
C GLN A 245 1.45 21.09 -11.69
N LEU A 246 1.57 21.35 -10.38
CA LEU A 246 1.70 22.75 -9.90
C LEU A 246 2.94 23.46 -10.46
N LYS A 247 4.08 22.74 -10.58
CA LYS A 247 5.28 23.28 -11.22
C LYS A 247 5.04 23.60 -12.70
N LEU A 248 4.34 22.72 -13.43
CA LEU A 248 3.98 22.95 -14.82
C LEU A 248 3.03 24.16 -14.97
N TYR A 249 2.05 24.31 -14.08
CA TYR A 249 1.13 25.47 -14.07
C TYR A 249 1.80 26.80 -13.74
N ALA A 250 3.00 26.79 -13.18
CA ALA A 250 3.76 28.00 -12.91
C ALA A 250 4.61 28.45 -14.11
N LEU A 251 4.76 27.63 -15.15
CA LEU A 251 5.48 27.95 -16.37
C LEU A 251 4.58 28.65 -17.42
N ASP A 252 3.24 28.53 -17.27
CA ASP A 252 2.21 29.17 -18.10
C ASP A 252 1.69 30.48 -17.45
#